data_1c4a638434d5cf25f14cffc26b374a41
#
_entry.id   1c4a638434d5cf25f14cffc26b374a41
#
_cell.length_a   1.000
_cell.length_b   1.000
_cell.length_c   1.000
_cell.angle_alpha   90.00
_cell.angle_beta   90.00
_cell.angle_gamma   90.00
#
_symmetry.space_group_name_H-M   'P 1'
#
loop_
_entity.id
_entity.type
_entity.pdbx_description
1 polymer ?
#
loop_
_entity_poly.entity_id
_entity_poly.type
_entity_poly.pdbx_seq_one_letter_code
_entity_poly.pdbx_strand_id
1 'polypeptide(L)'
;MMDFENEKNITIFTHPLIQHKISILRDKKTGTNEFRKLVEEIAMLEGFEALSDLPTEDVEIETPIETCITPMISGRKLAIVPILRAGLGMVPGVLSLVPTAKVGHIGMYRNEETHEPVPYYCKLPHPIEERTIVVTDPMLATGGSAVDAIDQ
;
A
#
# COMPACT_ATOMS: atom_id res chain seq x y z
N MET A 1 21.19 12.16 -9.70
CA MET A 1 20.03 11.30 -9.94
C MET A 1 20.42 9.96 -9.35
N MET A 2 19.74 9.51 -8.30
CA MET A 2 20.04 8.19 -7.72
C MET A 2 19.58 7.13 -8.72
N ASP A 3 20.45 6.17 -9.00
CA ASP A 3 20.15 5.03 -9.85
C ASP A 3 19.59 3.91 -8.97
N PHE A 4 18.26 3.71 -9.01
CA PHE A 4 17.57 2.69 -8.23
C PHE A 4 17.39 1.37 -8.98
N GLU A 5 17.86 1.25 -10.23
CA GLU A 5 17.64 0.07 -11.06
C GLU A 5 18.33 -1.21 -10.54
N ASN A 6 19.31 -1.06 -9.65
CA ASN A 6 20.06 -2.18 -9.09
C ASN A 6 19.75 -2.48 -7.60
N GLU A 7 18.82 -1.76 -7.00
CA GLU A 7 18.43 -1.98 -5.59
C GLU A 7 17.39 -3.10 -5.50
N LYS A 8 17.76 -4.21 -4.89
CA LYS A 8 16.92 -5.42 -4.81
C LYS A 8 15.56 -5.23 -4.12
N ASN A 9 15.42 -4.16 -3.34
CA ASN A 9 14.24 -3.89 -2.52
C ASN A 9 13.39 -2.72 -3.08
N ILE A 10 13.72 -2.25 -4.29
CA ILE A 10 12.99 -1.16 -4.94
C ILE A 10 12.42 -1.65 -6.26
N THR A 11 11.10 -1.53 -6.41
CA THR A 11 10.41 -1.81 -7.66
C THR A 11 9.91 -0.51 -8.28
N ILE A 12 10.39 -0.20 -9.48
CA ILE A 12 9.94 0.97 -10.24
C ILE A 12 8.93 0.53 -11.28
N PHE A 13 7.73 1.08 -11.20
CA PHE A 13 6.66 0.74 -12.13
C PHE A 13 6.79 1.51 -13.44
N THR A 14 7.03 0.79 -14.53
CA THR A 14 7.13 1.35 -15.89
C THR A 14 5.91 1.02 -16.74
N HIS A 15 4.89 0.37 -16.17
CA HIS A 15 3.70 -0.04 -16.90
C HIS A 15 2.96 1.19 -17.50
N PRO A 16 2.60 1.18 -18.80
CA PRO A 16 2.01 2.33 -19.48
C PRO A 16 0.76 2.91 -18.82
N LEU A 17 -0.11 2.07 -18.23
CA LEU A 17 -1.30 2.53 -17.52
C LEU A 17 -0.94 3.33 -16.27
N ILE A 18 0.07 2.89 -15.52
CA ILE A 18 0.51 3.61 -14.31
C ILE A 18 1.13 4.94 -14.72
N GLN A 19 2.00 4.95 -15.73
CA GLN A 19 2.62 6.18 -16.25
C GLN A 19 1.57 7.18 -16.75
N HIS A 20 0.55 6.70 -17.46
CA HIS A 20 -0.56 7.53 -17.93
C HIS A 20 -1.32 8.17 -16.75
N LYS A 21 -1.69 7.36 -15.75
CA LYS A 21 -2.41 7.85 -14.57
C LYS A 21 -1.58 8.84 -13.75
N ILE A 22 -0.28 8.58 -13.56
CA ILE A 22 0.64 9.51 -12.90
C ILE A 22 0.74 10.82 -13.70
N SER A 23 0.76 10.77 -15.03
CA SER A 23 0.80 11.98 -15.86
C SER A 23 -0.43 12.87 -15.66
N ILE A 24 -1.62 12.28 -15.62
CA ILE A 24 -2.86 13.02 -15.34
C ILE A 24 -2.86 13.53 -13.90
N LEU A 25 -2.49 12.69 -12.92
CA LEU A 25 -2.42 13.07 -11.51
C LEU A 25 -1.53 14.30 -11.27
N ARG A 26 -0.43 14.41 -12.02
CA ARG A 26 0.55 15.51 -11.90
C ARG A 26 0.14 16.76 -12.67
N ASP A 27 -0.87 16.73 -13.54
CA ASP A 27 -1.34 17.94 -14.24
C ASP A 27 -2.00 18.87 -13.21
N LYS A 28 -1.54 20.13 -13.19
CA LYS A 28 -2.10 21.19 -12.33
C LYS A 28 -3.59 21.47 -12.58
N LYS A 29 -4.15 20.99 -13.70
CA LYS A 29 -5.56 21.12 -14.04
C LYS A 29 -6.43 20.00 -13.47
N THR A 30 -5.82 18.92 -13.00
CA THR A 30 -6.55 17.78 -12.41
C THR A 30 -7.33 18.22 -11.19
N GLY A 31 -8.63 18.04 -11.23
CA GLY A 31 -9.53 18.42 -10.14
C GLY A 31 -9.42 17.45 -8.95
N THR A 32 -9.83 17.92 -7.78
CA THR A 32 -9.72 17.14 -6.52
C THR A 32 -10.38 15.77 -6.59
N ASN A 33 -11.53 15.66 -7.25
CA ASN A 33 -12.24 14.38 -7.37
C ASN A 33 -11.48 13.38 -8.26
N GLU A 34 -10.99 13.86 -9.38
CA GLU A 34 -10.18 13.06 -10.31
C GLU A 34 -8.86 12.63 -9.66
N PHE A 35 -8.19 13.56 -8.96
CA PHE A 35 -6.97 13.27 -8.21
C PHE A 35 -7.17 12.11 -7.22
N ARG A 36 -8.26 12.13 -6.44
CA ARG A 36 -8.57 11.06 -5.48
C ARG A 36 -8.76 9.71 -6.17
N LYS A 37 -9.48 9.67 -7.28
CA LYS A 37 -9.68 8.45 -8.05
C LYS A 37 -8.38 7.91 -8.62
N LEU A 38 -7.53 8.79 -9.13
CA LEU A 38 -6.23 8.40 -9.67
C LEU A 38 -5.31 7.81 -8.58
N VAL A 39 -5.30 8.40 -7.38
CA VAL A 39 -4.55 7.85 -6.24
C VAL A 39 -5.03 6.44 -5.88
N GLU A 40 -6.33 6.23 -5.83
CA GLU A 40 -6.94 4.92 -5.57
C GLU A 40 -6.57 3.90 -6.65
N GLU A 41 -6.71 4.27 -7.92
CA GLU A 41 -6.42 3.40 -9.06
C GLU A 41 -4.92 3.04 -9.17
N ILE A 42 -4.03 4.00 -8.91
CA ILE A 42 -2.59 3.78 -8.88
C ILE A 42 -2.26 2.83 -7.71
N ALA A 43 -2.80 3.09 -6.52
CA ALA A 43 -2.58 2.25 -5.35
C ALA A 43 -3.06 0.79 -5.55
N MET A 44 -4.15 0.59 -6.30
CA MET A 44 -4.60 -0.74 -6.67
C MET A 44 -3.58 -1.44 -7.59
N LEU A 45 -3.08 -0.75 -8.61
CA LEU A 45 -2.11 -1.33 -9.55
C LEU A 45 -0.76 -1.62 -8.89
N GLU A 46 -0.27 -0.71 -8.06
CA GLU A 46 0.95 -0.91 -7.28
C GLU A 46 0.77 -2.03 -6.25
N GLY A 47 -0.37 -2.07 -5.57
CA GLY A 47 -0.70 -3.10 -4.60
C GLY A 47 -0.78 -4.49 -5.22
N PHE A 48 -1.30 -4.62 -6.44
CA PHE A 48 -1.35 -5.89 -7.16
C PHE A 48 0.06 -6.47 -7.35
N GLU A 49 1.00 -5.67 -7.78
CA GLU A 49 2.38 -6.11 -7.99
C GLU A 49 3.13 -6.33 -6.67
N ALA A 50 2.96 -5.41 -5.72
CA ALA A 50 3.60 -5.51 -4.40
C ALA A 50 3.15 -6.74 -3.60
N LEU A 51 2.02 -7.34 -3.93
CA LEU A 51 1.47 -8.53 -3.28
C LEU A 51 1.66 -9.81 -4.11
N SER A 52 2.49 -9.77 -5.15
CA SER A 52 2.72 -10.90 -6.06
C SER A 52 3.43 -12.10 -5.41
N ASP A 53 4.10 -11.90 -4.28
CA ASP A 53 4.82 -12.91 -3.51
C ASP A 53 4.08 -13.40 -2.27
N LEU A 54 2.80 -13.07 -2.12
CA LEU A 54 2.00 -13.57 -1.00
C LEU A 54 1.99 -15.11 -0.96
N PRO A 55 2.24 -15.71 0.22
CA PRO A 55 2.23 -17.15 0.36
C PRO A 55 0.82 -17.72 0.13
N THR A 56 0.75 -18.85 -0.54
CA THR A 56 -0.47 -19.60 -0.78
C THR A 56 -0.41 -20.97 -0.12
N GLU A 57 -1.57 -21.55 0.18
CA GLU A 57 -1.74 -22.91 0.66
C GLU A 57 -2.81 -23.62 -0.16
N ASP A 58 -2.64 -24.92 -0.34
CA ASP A 58 -3.60 -25.74 -1.05
C ASP A 58 -4.81 -26.02 -0.15
N VAL A 59 -6.00 -25.64 -0.61
CA VAL A 59 -7.27 -25.82 0.10
C VAL A 59 -8.24 -26.60 -0.77
N GLU A 60 -8.90 -27.58 -0.15
CA GLU A 60 -9.98 -28.31 -0.80
C GLU A 60 -11.25 -27.41 -0.86
N ILE A 61 -11.79 -27.25 -2.05
CA ILE A 61 -13.03 -26.51 -2.29
C ILE A 61 -14.01 -27.38 -3.07
N GLU A 62 -15.30 -27.11 -2.88
CA GLU A 62 -16.38 -27.72 -3.67
C GLU A 62 -16.80 -26.74 -4.76
N THR A 63 -16.69 -27.17 -6.03
CA THR A 63 -17.18 -26.42 -7.19
C THR A 63 -18.55 -26.99 -7.62
N PRO A 64 -19.31 -26.32 -8.50
CA PRO A 64 -20.55 -26.88 -9.03
C PRO A 64 -20.41 -28.20 -9.80
N ILE A 65 -19.19 -28.61 -10.14
CA ILE A 65 -18.93 -29.82 -10.93
C ILE A 65 -18.29 -30.91 -10.06
N GLU A 66 -17.23 -30.55 -9.27
CA GLU A 66 -16.50 -31.51 -8.45
C GLU A 66 -15.74 -30.83 -7.31
N THR A 67 -15.33 -31.62 -6.34
CA THR A 67 -14.38 -31.19 -5.30
C THR A 67 -12.96 -31.19 -5.89
N CYS A 68 -12.22 -30.12 -5.67
CA CYS A 68 -10.85 -29.97 -6.15
C CYS A 68 -9.95 -29.22 -5.16
N ILE A 69 -8.64 -29.40 -5.30
CA ILE A 69 -7.62 -28.68 -4.54
C ILE A 69 -7.20 -27.44 -5.33
N THR A 70 -7.16 -26.28 -4.66
CA THR A 70 -6.83 -25.01 -5.30
C THR A 70 -6.00 -24.11 -4.36
N PRO A 71 -5.08 -23.29 -4.88
CA PRO A 71 -4.29 -22.37 -4.07
C PRO A 71 -5.14 -21.22 -3.54
N MET A 72 -5.03 -20.95 -2.25
CA MET A 72 -5.59 -19.79 -1.59
C MET A 72 -4.51 -19.06 -0.78
N ILE A 73 -4.68 -17.74 -0.59
CA ILE A 73 -3.74 -16.97 0.24
C ILE A 73 -3.70 -17.58 1.64
N SER A 74 -2.51 -18.00 2.08
CA SER A 74 -2.31 -18.66 3.36
C SER A 74 -2.28 -17.70 4.55
N GLY A 75 -2.51 -18.21 5.73
CA GLY A 75 -2.30 -17.51 7.01
C GLY A 75 -3.25 -16.34 7.28
N ARG A 76 -2.88 -15.58 8.23
CA ARG A 76 -3.48 -14.26 8.59
C ARG A 76 -2.65 -13.15 7.92
N LYS A 77 -3.10 -12.78 7.13
CA LYS A 77 -3.14 -12.10 5.90
C LYS A 77 -2.60 -10.66 5.92
N LEU A 78 -3.31 -9.72 5.54
CA LEU A 78 -2.83 -8.38 5.29
C LEU A 78 -3.28 -7.40 6.37
N ALA A 79 -2.40 -6.42 6.66
CA ALA A 79 -2.78 -5.17 7.27
C ALA A 79 -2.34 -4.02 6.36
N ILE A 80 -3.22 -3.07 6.12
CA ILE A 80 -2.92 -1.84 5.41
C ILE A 80 -2.75 -0.75 6.45
N VAL A 81 -1.62 -0.05 6.40
CA VAL A 81 -1.26 0.97 7.39
C VAL A 81 -0.91 2.26 6.66
N PRO A 82 -1.90 3.14 6.44
CA PRO A 82 -1.62 4.45 5.87
C PRO A 82 -0.88 5.35 6.85
N ILE A 83 0.11 6.08 6.34
CA ILE A 83 0.68 7.22 7.04
C ILE A 83 -0.29 8.39 6.88
N LEU A 84 -0.89 8.78 8.01
CA LEU A 84 -1.89 9.83 8.02
C LEU A 84 -1.27 11.20 7.74
N ARG A 85 -1.90 12.00 6.97
CA ARG A 85 -3.24 11.89 6.37
C ARG A 85 -3.20 11.41 4.91
N ALA A 86 -2.10 11.63 4.21
CA ALA A 86 -2.00 11.44 2.77
C ALA A 86 -2.21 9.99 2.33
N GLY A 87 -1.67 9.02 3.08
CA GLY A 87 -1.78 7.60 2.79
C GLY A 87 -3.22 7.05 2.78
N LEU A 88 -4.17 7.73 3.44
CA LEU A 88 -5.59 7.32 3.44
C LEU A 88 -6.18 7.22 2.03
N GLY A 89 -5.74 8.06 1.09
CA GLY A 89 -6.24 8.02 -0.28
C GLY A 89 -5.91 6.74 -1.05
N MET A 90 -4.89 6.01 -0.60
CA MET A 90 -4.46 4.75 -1.23
C MET A 90 -5.19 3.52 -0.69
N VAL A 91 -5.73 3.60 0.53
CA VAL A 91 -6.35 2.45 1.23
C VAL A 91 -7.48 1.80 0.42
N PRO A 92 -8.43 2.52 -0.18
CA PRO A 92 -9.50 1.89 -0.96
C PRO A 92 -8.98 1.06 -2.13
N GLY A 93 -7.92 1.53 -2.81
CA GLY A 93 -7.29 0.82 -3.92
C GLY A 93 -6.74 -0.54 -3.50
N VAL A 94 -5.98 -0.59 -2.41
CA VAL A 94 -5.43 -1.85 -1.88
C VAL A 94 -6.54 -2.74 -1.32
N LEU A 95 -7.53 -2.18 -0.61
CA LEU A 95 -8.68 -2.94 -0.10
C LEU A 95 -9.51 -3.59 -1.20
N SER A 96 -9.57 -3.01 -2.40
CA SER A 96 -10.28 -3.62 -3.52
C SER A 96 -9.66 -4.95 -3.98
N LEU A 97 -8.36 -5.14 -3.76
CA LEU A 97 -7.65 -6.39 -4.04
C LEU A 97 -7.83 -7.42 -2.93
N VAL A 98 -7.78 -6.98 -1.67
CA VAL A 98 -7.92 -7.85 -0.50
C VAL A 98 -8.91 -7.25 0.48
N PRO A 99 -10.23 -7.41 0.24
CA PRO A 99 -11.28 -6.80 1.07
C PRO A 99 -11.29 -7.24 2.54
N THR A 100 -10.65 -8.37 2.84
CA THR A 100 -10.51 -8.91 4.20
C THR A 100 -9.31 -8.35 4.96
N ALA A 101 -8.48 -7.51 4.34
CA ALA A 101 -7.36 -6.88 5.00
C ALA A 101 -7.82 -6.01 6.18
N LYS A 102 -7.05 -6.04 7.27
CA LYS A 102 -7.29 -5.12 8.38
C LYS A 102 -6.64 -3.77 8.09
N VAL A 103 -7.21 -2.70 8.62
CA VAL A 103 -6.64 -1.36 8.47
C VAL A 103 -6.17 -0.87 9.84
N GLY A 104 -4.88 -0.54 9.91
CA GLY A 104 -4.29 0.22 11.02
C GLY A 104 -4.06 1.66 10.59
N HIS A 105 -3.58 2.50 11.49
CA HIS A 105 -3.28 3.90 11.18
C HIS A 105 -2.07 4.37 11.98
N ILE A 106 -1.14 5.03 11.31
CA ILE A 106 -0.03 5.74 11.95
C ILE A 106 -0.15 7.21 11.57
N GLY A 107 -0.26 8.08 12.58
CA GLY A 107 -0.35 9.52 12.41
C GLY A 107 0.97 10.18 12.73
N MET A 108 1.49 10.95 11.79
CA MET A 108 2.73 11.71 11.91
C MET A 108 2.55 13.12 11.39
N TYR A 109 3.23 14.08 12.02
CA TYR A 109 3.42 15.41 11.44
C TYR A 109 4.90 15.76 11.47
N ARG A 110 5.32 16.70 10.65
CA ARG A 110 6.69 17.23 10.69
C ARG A 110 6.72 18.44 11.61
N ASN A 111 7.65 18.44 12.54
CA ASN A 111 7.95 19.64 13.33
C ASN A 111 8.37 20.76 12.38
N GLU A 112 7.77 21.93 12.49
CA GLU A 112 8.01 23.05 11.57
C GLU A 112 9.44 23.63 11.71
N GLU A 113 10.06 23.50 12.89
CA GLU A 113 11.40 24.02 13.17
C GLU A 113 12.51 23.02 12.85
N THR A 114 12.35 21.75 13.27
CA THR A 114 13.39 20.73 13.13
C THR A 114 13.22 19.89 11.87
N HIS A 115 12.04 19.92 11.25
CA HIS A 115 11.63 19.06 10.14
C HIS A 115 11.65 17.55 10.47
N GLU A 116 11.78 17.21 11.74
CA GLU A 116 11.73 15.83 12.20
C GLU A 116 10.28 15.34 12.26
N PRO A 117 10.03 14.08 11.90
CA PRO A 117 8.71 13.48 12.04
C PRO A 117 8.39 13.26 13.53
N VAL A 118 7.16 13.60 13.91
CA VAL A 118 6.63 13.45 15.27
C VAL A 118 5.38 12.59 15.21
N PRO A 119 5.39 11.40 15.83
CA PRO A 119 4.21 10.56 15.89
C PRO A 119 3.18 11.16 16.86
N TYR A 120 1.90 11.15 16.48
CA TYR A 120 0.79 11.58 17.34
C TYR A 120 -0.31 10.54 17.47
N TYR A 121 -0.28 9.49 16.64
CA TYR A 121 -1.28 8.43 16.67
C TYR A 121 -0.69 7.13 16.12
N CYS A 122 -0.88 6.04 16.84
CA CYS A 122 -0.56 4.69 16.36
C CYS A 122 -1.64 3.73 16.85
N LYS A 123 -2.37 3.12 15.91
CA LYS A 123 -3.32 2.06 16.22
C LYS A 123 -3.25 0.99 15.14
N LEU A 124 -2.70 -0.15 15.51
CA LEU A 124 -2.49 -1.28 14.62
C LEU A 124 -3.45 -2.44 14.96
N PRO A 125 -3.82 -3.28 13.99
CA PRO A 125 -4.63 -4.47 14.23
C PRO A 125 -3.83 -5.54 14.98
N HIS A 126 -4.43 -6.18 15.97
CA HIS A 126 -3.84 -7.30 16.68
C HIS A 126 -4.21 -8.66 16.08
N PRO A 127 -3.28 -9.62 16.12
CA PRO A 127 -1.83 -9.47 16.26
C PRO A 127 -1.23 -8.89 14.96
N ILE A 128 -0.36 -7.92 15.06
CA ILE A 128 0.27 -7.29 13.89
C ILE A 128 1.47 -8.11 13.37
N GLU A 129 2.18 -8.77 14.28
CA GLU A 129 3.35 -9.60 14.01
C GLU A 129 3.07 -10.82 13.13
N GLU A 130 1.81 -11.23 13.03
CA GLU A 130 1.37 -12.35 12.20
C GLU A 130 0.90 -11.89 10.80
N ARG A 131 1.08 -10.62 10.43
CA ARG A 131 0.53 -10.05 9.21
C ARG A 131 1.62 -9.52 8.29
N THR A 132 1.39 -9.67 7.00
CA THR A 132 2.09 -8.86 6.00
C THR A 132 1.52 -7.45 6.05
N ILE A 133 2.39 -6.46 6.23
CA ILE A 133 1.98 -5.06 6.38
C ILE A 133 2.25 -4.32 5.09
N VAL A 134 1.24 -3.65 4.57
CA VAL A 134 1.35 -2.72 3.45
C VAL A 134 1.26 -1.30 4.00
N VAL A 135 2.38 -0.62 4.10
CA VAL A 135 2.43 0.80 4.45
C VAL A 135 2.14 1.62 3.20
N THR A 136 1.21 2.57 3.29
CA THR A 136 0.86 3.42 2.16
C THR A 136 1.16 4.89 2.42
N ASP A 137 1.91 5.50 1.49
CA ASP A 137 2.20 6.93 1.44
C ASP A 137 2.35 7.36 -0.03
N PRO A 138 1.59 8.34 -0.53
CA PRO A 138 1.63 8.74 -1.92
C PRO A 138 2.87 9.55 -2.31
N MET A 139 3.72 9.94 -1.35
CA MET A 139 4.93 10.71 -1.63
C MET A 139 6.09 10.33 -0.72
N LEU A 140 7.03 9.59 -1.26
CA LEU A 140 8.32 9.32 -0.61
C LEU A 140 9.32 10.43 -0.99
N ALA A 141 9.49 11.45 -0.15
CA ALA A 141 10.48 12.51 -0.37
C ALA A 141 11.86 12.10 0.17
N THR A 142 12.12 12.35 1.45
CA THR A 142 13.37 11.97 2.14
C THR A 142 13.32 10.59 2.78
N GLY A 143 12.16 9.97 2.82
CA GLY A 143 11.95 8.68 3.49
C GLY A 143 11.74 8.76 5.02
N GLY A 144 11.98 9.90 5.66
CA GLY A 144 11.92 10.02 7.12
C GLY A 144 10.60 9.55 7.72
N SER A 145 9.45 9.98 7.18
CA SER A 145 8.16 9.52 7.68
C SER A 145 7.92 8.02 7.50
N ALA A 146 8.45 7.45 6.41
CA ALA A 146 8.34 6.00 6.17
C ALA A 146 9.19 5.20 7.16
N VAL A 147 10.45 5.64 7.40
CA VAL A 147 11.35 5.01 8.39
C VAL A 147 10.71 5.02 9.77
N ASP A 148 10.28 6.19 10.25
CA ASP A 148 9.68 6.31 11.57
C ASP A 148 8.36 5.53 11.70
N ALA A 149 7.58 5.41 10.61
CA ALA A 149 6.37 4.61 10.62
C ALA A 149 6.66 3.10 10.73
N ILE A 150 7.78 2.64 10.18
CA ILE A 150 8.20 1.24 10.25
C ILE A 150 8.78 0.91 11.63
N ASP A 151 9.39 1.88 12.29
CA ASP A 151 10.00 1.71 13.62
C ASP A 151 8.97 1.74 14.77
N GLN A 152 7.70 2.12 14.50
CA GLN A 152 6.59 2.11 15.48
C GLN A 152 6.07 0.71 15.76
#